data_63d2c22834d2e0e9e80f4784407cf563
#
_entry.id   63d2c22834d2e0e9e80f4784407cf563
#
_cell.length_a   1.000
_cell.length_b   1.000
_cell.length_c   1.000
_cell.angle_alpha   90.00
_cell.angle_beta   90.00
_cell.angle_gamma   90.00
#
_symmetry.space_group_name_H-M   'P 1'
#
loop_
_entity.id
_entity.type
_entity.pdbx_description
1 polymer ?
#
loop_
_entity_poly.entity_id
_entity_poly.type
_entity_poly.pdbx_seq_one_letter_code
_entity_poly.pdbx_strand_id
1 'polypeptide(L)'
;MRRIRIFISSVQSEFAEERTMLDQYIRTDALLGKFFQTFLFEDVPANEASPQQVYLSEVEMADIYLGLYGEKYGYEDAEGVSPTEREYDRAAKLHKTRLIFIKNIDEKNRHPKETQLIRKVERDIVRKNFVDTEGLRASVYAALVRYLEEKEYIRWQPFDAAFDTNATLDDLDEEKMHDFILQAKAKRGFPLSENSTPAKLLTHLSLMDEKGRIANSAILLFGKRPQKFFITSEVKCVQFFGNVVEKPLPAYQICRGTVFEMIDQATAFVMDRVDLAVGTRAEGYTASVPTDYELPPDAVKEAIVNAVCHRDYTSNGSVQVMLFRNRLEVWNPGQLPYGLTVSKLLEPHKSLPANPLLADPLFWTGYVDKVGTGTEDIVNLCKGKGLKVPEYHQEEDFRVVMWRKGGPEPIQSDPEVIQSDPELDRGNLELVQAVYELIKENHSISRAALAAKLATSERQVRKAIDILRDKRIRRKGGDSGEWEVIE
;
A
#
# COMPACT_ATOMS: atom_id res chain seq x y z
N MET A 1 -5.85 -18.17 10.87
CA MET A 1 -7.29 -18.10 10.52
C MET A 1 -7.68 -19.40 9.82
N ARG A 2 -8.81 -20.04 10.17
CA ARG A 2 -9.30 -21.21 9.43
C ARG A 2 -9.74 -20.75 8.05
N ARG A 3 -9.29 -21.43 6.96
CA ARG A 3 -9.76 -21.11 5.60
C ARG A 3 -11.21 -21.53 5.42
N ILE A 4 -11.95 -20.73 4.67
CA ILE A 4 -13.35 -20.97 4.29
C ILE A 4 -13.38 -22.08 3.25
N ARG A 5 -14.14 -23.12 3.50
CA ARG A 5 -14.21 -24.31 2.66
C ARG A 5 -15.27 -24.15 1.57
N ILE A 6 -14.85 -24.31 0.30
CA ILE A 6 -15.75 -24.28 -0.86
C ILE A 6 -15.88 -25.68 -1.41
N PHE A 7 -17.10 -26.19 -1.47
CA PHE A 7 -17.44 -27.42 -2.19
C PHE A 7 -17.91 -27.07 -3.60
N ILE A 8 -17.22 -27.58 -4.64
CA ILE A 8 -17.57 -27.35 -6.03
C ILE A 8 -18.39 -28.53 -6.53
N SER A 9 -19.68 -28.28 -6.78
CA SER A 9 -20.70 -29.24 -7.25
C SER A 9 -20.99 -29.03 -8.73
N SER A 10 -20.94 -30.08 -9.52
CA SER A 10 -21.33 -30.06 -10.94
C SER A 10 -21.38 -31.47 -11.52
N VAL A 11 -21.92 -31.64 -12.70
CA VAL A 11 -21.76 -32.87 -13.47
C VAL A 11 -20.33 -32.98 -13.97
N GLN A 12 -19.57 -33.91 -13.39
CA GLN A 12 -18.12 -34.04 -13.61
C GLN A 12 -17.75 -34.21 -15.09
N SER A 13 -18.52 -35.03 -15.85
CA SER A 13 -18.28 -35.27 -17.28
C SER A 13 -18.54 -34.07 -18.18
N GLU A 14 -19.13 -32.98 -17.63
CA GLU A 14 -19.41 -31.75 -18.39
C GLU A 14 -18.46 -30.61 -17.98
N PHE A 15 -18.09 -30.53 -16.71
CA PHE A 15 -17.38 -29.40 -16.14
C PHE A 15 -15.97 -29.75 -15.61
N ALA A 16 -15.34 -30.80 -16.12
CA ALA A 16 -14.02 -31.24 -15.64
C ALA A 16 -12.95 -30.14 -15.74
N GLU A 17 -12.93 -29.40 -16.86
CA GLU A 17 -11.98 -28.31 -17.11
C GLU A 17 -12.27 -27.09 -16.20
N GLU A 18 -13.54 -26.68 -16.12
CA GLU A 18 -13.96 -25.55 -15.28
C GLU A 18 -13.69 -25.82 -13.81
N ARG A 19 -13.92 -27.04 -13.32
CA ARG A 19 -13.63 -27.45 -11.92
C ARG A 19 -12.15 -27.33 -11.61
N THR A 20 -11.30 -27.91 -12.46
CA THR A 20 -9.83 -27.86 -12.29
C THR A 20 -9.31 -26.43 -12.35
N MET A 21 -9.79 -25.65 -13.32
CA MET A 21 -9.44 -24.24 -13.46
C MET A 21 -9.83 -23.44 -12.20
N LEU A 22 -11.06 -23.60 -11.71
CA LEU A 22 -11.52 -22.88 -10.51
C LEU A 22 -10.71 -23.28 -9.26
N ASP A 23 -10.43 -24.56 -9.06
CA ASP A 23 -9.60 -25.02 -7.96
C ASP A 23 -8.21 -24.37 -7.99
N GLN A 24 -7.52 -24.47 -9.13
CA GLN A 24 -6.20 -23.87 -9.30
C GLN A 24 -6.26 -22.36 -9.11
N TYR A 25 -7.23 -21.68 -9.74
CA TYR A 25 -7.37 -20.24 -9.65
C TYR A 25 -7.60 -19.77 -8.22
N ILE A 26 -8.56 -20.35 -7.49
CA ILE A 26 -8.86 -19.96 -6.12
C ILE A 26 -7.66 -20.19 -5.19
N ARG A 27 -6.91 -21.29 -5.37
CA ARG A 27 -5.73 -21.61 -4.56
C ARG A 27 -4.54 -20.69 -4.82
N THR A 28 -4.34 -20.25 -6.07
CA THR A 28 -3.16 -19.46 -6.48
C THR A 28 -3.38 -17.96 -6.48
N ASP A 29 -4.63 -17.49 -6.49
CA ASP A 29 -4.93 -16.06 -6.43
C ASP A 29 -4.45 -15.46 -5.10
N ALA A 30 -3.81 -14.29 -5.17
CA ALA A 30 -3.16 -13.63 -4.04
C ALA A 30 -4.13 -13.24 -2.91
N LEU A 31 -5.40 -12.95 -3.24
CA LEU A 31 -6.46 -12.66 -2.26
C LEU A 31 -7.20 -13.94 -1.87
N LEU A 32 -7.80 -14.62 -2.86
CA LEU A 32 -8.68 -15.76 -2.60
C LEU A 32 -7.95 -16.90 -1.87
N GLY A 33 -6.70 -17.20 -2.24
CA GLY A 33 -5.90 -18.27 -1.62
C GLY A 33 -5.57 -18.04 -0.14
N LYS A 34 -5.69 -16.80 0.37
CA LYS A 34 -5.55 -16.52 1.80
C LYS A 34 -6.79 -16.92 2.60
N PHE A 35 -7.97 -16.77 2.02
CA PHE A 35 -9.23 -16.94 2.71
C PHE A 35 -9.92 -18.27 2.42
N PHE A 36 -9.80 -18.79 1.17
CA PHE A 36 -10.53 -19.96 0.71
C PHE A 36 -9.65 -21.18 0.53
N GLN A 37 -10.28 -22.33 0.65
CA GLN A 37 -9.77 -23.63 0.18
C GLN A 37 -10.89 -24.36 -0.52
N THR A 38 -10.62 -24.88 -1.69
CA THR A 38 -11.54 -25.67 -2.50
C THR A 38 -11.47 -27.13 -2.12
N PHE A 39 -12.57 -27.80 -2.30
CA PHE A 39 -12.67 -29.25 -2.21
C PHE A 39 -13.28 -29.78 -3.53
N LEU A 40 -12.57 -30.71 -4.15
CA LEU A 40 -13.02 -31.48 -5.30
C LEU A 40 -13.20 -32.93 -4.89
N PHE A 41 -14.26 -33.59 -5.38
CA PHE A 41 -14.51 -34.99 -5.08
C PHE A 41 -13.36 -35.90 -5.54
N GLU A 42 -12.66 -35.50 -6.60
CA GLU A 42 -11.50 -36.21 -7.17
C GLU A 42 -10.30 -36.31 -6.21
N ASP A 43 -10.24 -35.43 -5.20
CA ASP A 43 -9.17 -35.41 -4.20
C ASP A 43 -9.43 -36.39 -3.03
N VAL A 44 -10.58 -37.11 -3.03
CA VAL A 44 -10.95 -38.02 -1.94
C VAL A 44 -10.12 -39.30 -2.01
N PRO A 45 -9.35 -39.66 -0.97
CA PRO A 45 -8.69 -40.95 -0.91
C PRO A 45 -9.71 -42.11 -0.92
N ALA A 46 -9.32 -43.26 -1.46
CA ALA A 46 -10.14 -44.45 -1.42
C ALA A 46 -10.54 -44.78 0.04
N ASN A 47 -11.84 -44.93 0.26
CA ASN A 47 -12.39 -45.30 1.58
C ASN A 47 -13.57 -46.27 1.41
N GLU A 48 -14.04 -46.88 2.53
CA GLU A 48 -15.12 -47.86 2.53
C GLU A 48 -16.52 -47.26 2.46
N ALA A 49 -16.65 -45.90 2.57
CA ALA A 49 -17.95 -45.25 2.54
C ALA A 49 -18.48 -45.19 1.10
N SER A 50 -19.82 -45.21 0.94
CA SER A 50 -20.42 -45.03 -0.38
C SER A 50 -20.13 -43.64 -0.92
N PRO A 51 -19.96 -43.49 -2.25
CA PRO A 51 -19.77 -42.16 -2.87
C PRO A 51 -20.81 -41.13 -2.39
N GLN A 52 -22.06 -41.54 -2.25
CA GLN A 52 -23.14 -40.69 -1.77
C GLN A 52 -22.92 -40.15 -0.36
N GLN A 53 -22.46 -41.01 0.56
CA GLN A 53 -22.16 -40.59 1.93
C GLN A 53 -20.99 -39.61 1.96
N VAL A 54 -19.97 -39.83 1.14
CA VAL A 54 -18.78 -38.98 1.08
C VAL A 54 -19.14 -37.58 0.59
N TYR A 55 -19.78 -37.43 -0.57
CA TYR A 55 -20.06 -36.10 -1.10
C TYR A 55 -21.07 -35.32 -0.23
N LEU A 56 -22.07 -35.98 0.38
CA LEU A 56 -22.99 -35.30 1.29
C LEU A 56 -22.29 -34.84 2.58
N SER A 57 -21.36 -35.64 3.12
CA SER A 57 -20.56 -35.22 4.29
C SER A 57 -19.66 -34.02 3.96
N GLU A 58 -19.12 -33.95 2.77
CA GLU A 58 -18.30 -32.82 2.32
C GLU A 58 -19.11 -31.55 2.14
N VAL A 59 -20.33 -31.63 1.62
CA VAL A 59 -21.28 -30.49 1.60
C VAL A 59 -21.57 -30.02 3.03
N GLU A 60 -21.73 -30.94 4.00
CA GLU A 60 -21.94 -30.57 5.40
C GLU A 60 -20.76 -29.81 5.99
N MET A 61 -19.53 -30.23 5.68
CA MET A 61 -18.31 -29.59 6.16
C MET A 61 -17.95 -28.30 5.44
N ALA A 62 -18.52 -28.04 4.25
CA ALA A 62 -18.28 -26.83 3.49
C ALA A 62 -18.97 -25.62 4.11
N ASP A 63 -18.34 -24.45 3.99
CA ASP A 63 -18.90 -23.15 4.35
C ASP A 63 -19.72 -22.57 3.17
N ILE A 64 -19.25 -22.86 1.94
CA ILE A 64 -19.86 -22.40 0.67
C ILE A 64 -20.08 -23.60 -0.24
N TYR A 65 -21.28 -23.68 -0.80
CA TYR A 65 -21.62 -24.53 -1.92
C TYR A 65 -21.53 -23.72 -3.23
N LEU A 66 -20.67 -24.14 -4.15
CA LEU A 66 -20.53 -23.54 -5.47
C LEU A 66 -21.05 -24.53 -6.52
N GLY A 67 -22.21 -24.22 -7.11
CA GLY A 67 -22.86 -25.08 -8.10
C GLY A 67 -22.66 -24.59 -9.53
N LEU A 68 -22.23 -25.50 -10.42
CA LEU A 68 -22.15 -25.28 -11.86
C LEU A 68 -23.23 -26.14 -12.55
N TYR A 69 -24.12 -25.51 -13.29
CA TYR A 69 -25.23 -26.16 -13.98
C TYR A 69 -25.14 -25.91 -15.50
N GLY A 70 -25.39 -26.95 -16.29
CA GLY A 70 -25.22 -26.89 -17.71
C GLY A 70 -26.26 -27.63 -18.55
N GLU A 71 -25.80 -28.51 -19.40
CA GLU A 71 -26.61 -29.31 -20.32
C GLU A 71 -27.09 -30.61 -19.65
N LYS A 72 -26.18 -31.28 -18.91
CA LYS A 72 -26.38 -32.65 -18.40
C LYS A 72 -26.89 -32.63 -16.97
N TYR A 73 -27.86 -33.53 -16.69
CA TYR A 73 -28.36 -33.75 -15.31
C TYR A 73 -27.45 -34.68 -14.49
N GLY A 74 -26.61 -35.48 -15.21
CA GLY A 74 -25.72 -36.46 -14.61
C GLY A 74 -26.37 -37.82 -14.40
N TYR A 75 -25.67 -38.70 -13.64
CA TYR A 75 -26.15 -40.05 -13.32
C TYR A 75 -27.33 -39.97 -12.35
N GLU A 76 -28.33 -40.78 -12.56
CA GLU A 76 -29.51 -40.90 -11.69
C GLU A 76 -29.38 -42.10 -10.74
N ASP A 77 -29.63 -41.90 -9.50
CA ASP A 77 -29.72 -42.98 -8.51
C ASP A 77 -31.06 -43.77 -8.61
N ALA A 78 -31.26 -44.72 -7.68
CA ALA A 78 -32.46 -45.53 -7.64
C ALA A 78 -33.77 -44.74 -7.48
N GLU A 79 -33.70 -43.51 -7.02
CA GLU A 79 -34.86 -42.58 -6.84
C GLU A 79 -34.98 -41.63 -8.05
N GLY A 80 -34.10 -41.75 -9.06
CA GLY A 80 -34.07 -40.92 -10.26
C GLY A 80 -33.54 -39.52 -10.01
N VAL A 81 -32.73 -39.29 -8.94
CA VAL A 81 -32.17 -38.02 -8.55
C VAL A 81 -30.64 -38.03 -8.77
N SER A 82 -30.11 -36.94 -9.32
CA SER A 82 -28.66 -36.84 -9.53
C SER A 82 -27.91 -36.47 -8.24
N PRO A 83 -26.62 -36.84 -8.12
CA PRO A 83 -25.76 -36.38 -7.02
C PRO A 83 -25.78 -34.86 -6.86
N THR A 84 -25.67 -34.11 -7.96
CA THR A 84 -25.68 -32.64 -7.98
C THR A 84 -26.96 -32.05 -7.39
N GLU A 85 -28.12 -32.64 -7.66
CA GLU A 85 -29.39 -32.20 -7.05
C GLU A 85 -29.43 -32.52 -5.57
N ARG A 86 -28.95 -33.71 -5.13
CA ARG A 86 -28.89 -34.07 -3.70
C ARG A 86 -27.92 -33.19 -2.92
N GLU A 87 -26.80 -32.82 -3.51
CA GLU A 87 -25.83 -31.89 -2.94
C GLU A 87 -26.46 -30.50 -2.73
N TYR A 88 -27.19 -30.00 -3.76
CA TYR A 88 -27.93 -28.74 -3.66
C TYR A 88 -28.99 -28.80 -2.54
N ASP A 89 -29.80 -29.83 -2.49
CA ASP A 89 -30.84 -30.00 -1.48
C ASP A 89 -30.24 -30.08 -0.07
N ARG A 90 -29.09 -30.76 0.07
CA ARG A 90 -28.38 -30.83 1.34
C ARG A 90 -27.83 -29.48 1.77
N ALA A 91 -27.23 -28.74 0.86
CA ALA A 91 -26.75 -27.38 1.10
C ALA A 91 -27.90 -26.43 1.46
N ALA A 92 -29.05 -26.53 0.78
CA ALA A 92 -30.24 -25.75 1.07
C ALA A 92 -30.80 -26.05 2.46
N LYS A 93 -30.92 -27.33 2.79
CA LYS A 93 -31.43 -27.80 4.12
C LYS A 93 -30.54 -27.33 5.29
N LEU A 94 -29.23 -27.23 5.04
CA LEU A 94 -28.26 -26.77 6.03
C LEU A 94 -28.02 -25.24 6.01
N HIS A 95 -28.81 -24.51 5.23
CA HIS A 95 -28.70 -23.05 5.09
C HIS A 95 -27.27 -22.57 4.72
N LYS A 96 -26.55 -23.37 3.92
CA LYS A 96 -25.23 -22.99 3.45
C LYS A 96 -25.31 -21.80 2.49
N THR A 97 -24.26 -21.00 2.41
CA THR A 97 -24.10 -20.03 1.32
C THR A 97 -23.99 -20.78 0.00
N ARG A 98 -24.90 -20.50 -0.92
CA ARG A 98 -24.98 -21.15 -2.23
C ARG A 98 -24.67 -20.15 -3.35
N LEU A 99 -23.58 -20.35 -4.06
CA LEU A 99 -23.16 -19.56 -5.22
C LEU A 99 -23.40 -20.38 -6.48
N ILE A 100 -24.32 -19.93 -7.34
CA ILE A 100 -24.77 -20.72 -8.49
C ILE A 100 -24.43 -20.01 -9.80
N PHE A 101 -23.81 -20.81 -10.69
CA PHE A 101 -23.40 -20.39 -12.01
C PHE A 101 -23.99 -21.32 -13.06
N ILE A 102 -24.68 -20.75 -14.05
CA ILE A 102 -25.40 -21.51 -15.08
C ILE A 102 -24.77 -21.22 -16.43
N LYS A 103 -24.34 -22.29 -17.12
CA LYS A 103 -23.79 -22.18 -18.48
C LYS A 103 -24.90 -21.76 -19.44
N ASN A 104 -24.60 -20.74 -20.26
CA ASN A 104 -25.56 -20.20 -21.21
C ASN A 104 -25.64 -21.15 -22.43
N ILE A 105 -26.67 -21.97 -22.44
CA ILE A 105 -26.93 -23.02 -23.44
C ILE A 105 -28.38 -22.89 -23.89
N ASP A 106 -28.68 -23.20 -25.15
CA ASP A 106 -30.06 -23.27 -25.64
C ASP A 106 -30.86 -24.30 -24.80
N GLU A 107 -32.00 -23.89 -24.25
CA GLU A 107 -32.83 -24.72 -23.37
C GLU A 107 -33.24 -26.03 -24.06
N LYS A 108 -33.32 -26.06 -25.40
CA LYS A 108 -33.64 -27.27 -26.17
C LYS A 108 -32.58 -28.36 -26.07
N ASN A 109 -31.34 -27.97 -25.80
CA ASN A 109 -30.20 -28.91 -25.67
C ASN A 109 -30.04 -29.40 -24.23
N ARG A 110 -30.77 -28.82 -23.29
CA ARG A 110 -30.65 -29.13 -21.87
C ARG A 110 -31.50 -30.32 -21.48
N HIS A 111 -30.94 -31.19 -20.64
CA HIS A 111 -31.70 -32.33 -20.11
C HIS A 111 -32.97 -31.84 -19.37
N PRO A 112 -34.16 -32.47 -19.54
CA PRO A 112 -35.40 -31.98 -18.91
C PRO A 112 -35.36 -31.86 -17.41
N LYS A 113 -34.67 -32.79 -16.70
CA LYS A 113 -34.51 -32.75 -15.25
C LYS A 113 -33.52 -31.67 -14.83
N GLU A 114 -32.47 -31.38 -15.64
CA GLU A 114 -31.57 -30.26 -15.37
C GLU A 114 -32.30 -28.93 -15.47
N THR A 115 -33.21 -28.78 -16.46
CA THR A 115 -34.07 -27.62 -16.57
C THR A 115 -34.98 -27.47 -15.34
N GLN A 116 -35.50 -28.58 -14.80
CA GLN A 116 -36.32 -28.54 -13.56
C GLN A 116 -35.51 -28.15 -12.34
N LEU A 117 -34.30 -28.69 -12.19
CA LEU A 117 -33.33 -28.35 -11.13
C LEU A 117 -32.98 -26.85 -11.20
N ILE A 118 -32.63 -26.35 -12.38
CA ILE A 118 -32.32 -24.93 -12.57
C ILE A 118 -33.52 -24.06 -12.18
N ARG A 119 -34.74 -24.39 -12.59
CA ARG A 119 -35.94 -23.66 -12.19
C ARG A 119 -36.23 -23.72 -10.68
N LYS A 120 -35.89 -24.82 -10.01
CA LYS A 120 -35.91 -24.96 -8.55
C LYS A 120 -34.92 -24.00 -7.91
N VAL A 121 -33.70 -24.00 -8.35
CA VAL A 121 -32.61 -23.12 -7.87
C VAL A 121 -32.94 -21.64 -8.05
N GLU A 122 -33.50 -21.25 -9.21
CA GLU A 122 -33.88 -19.87 -9.52
C GLU A 122 -35.02 -19.30 -8.64
N ARG A 123 -35.82 -20.15 -8.05
CA ARG A 123 -36.85 -19.71 -7.08
C ARG A 123 -36.23 -19.37 -5.72
N ASP A 124 -35.14 -20.05 -5.37
CA ASP A 124 -34.55 -19.97 -4.04
C ASP A 124 -33.49 -18.86 -3.92
N ILE A 125 -32.71 -18.65 -5.00
CA ILE A 125 -31.52 -17.78 -4.94
C ILE A 125 -31.24 -17.08 -6.28
N VAL A 126 -30.52 -15.94 -6.19
CA VAL A 126 -30.00 -15.23 -7.38
C VAL A 126 -28.82 -16.01 -7.94
N ARG A 127 -28.84 -16.25 -9.24
CA ARG A 127 -27.80 -16.96 -9.98
C ARG A 127 -27.07 -16.06 -10.98
N LYS A 128 -25.92 -16.49 -11.48
CA LYS A 128 -25.17 -15.81 -12.55
C LYS A 128 -25.01 -16.72 -13.75
N ASN A 129 -25.27 -16.21 -14.95
CA ASN A 129 -24.97 -16.95 -16.19
C ASN A 129 -23.55 -16.69 -16.65
N PHE A 130 -22.94 -17.67 -17.31
CA PHE A 130 -21.64 -17.56 -17.97
C PHE A 130 -21.67 -18.24 -19.35
N VAL A 131 -20.78 -17.80 -20.24
CA VAL A 131 -20.65 -18.32 -21.61
C VAL A 131 -19.42 -19.19 -21.76
N ASP A 132 -18.31 -18.75 -21.18
CA ASP A 132 -17.00 -19.37 -21.28
C ASP A 132 -16.28 -19.41 -19.92
N THR A 133 -15.13 -20.05 -19.91
CA THR A 133 -14.31 -20.25 -18.70
C THR A 133 -13.83 -18.94 -18.09
N GLU A 134 -13.50 -17.93 -18.91
CA GLU A 134 -13.06 -16.61 -18.43
C GLU A 134 -14.21 -15.85 -17.76
N GLY A 135 -15.41 -15.88 -18.37
CA GLY A 135 -16.60 -15.29 -17.77
C GLY A 135 -17.01 -15.98 -16.47
N LEU A 136 -16.85 -17.31 -16.39
CA LEU A 136 -17.05 -18.07 -15.15
C LEU A 136 -16.05 -17.62 -14.08
N ARG A 137 -14.76 -17.57 -14.42
CA ARG A 137 -13.69 -17.14 -13.49
C ARG A 137 -13.95 -15.77 -12.92
N ALA A 138 -14.27 -14.79 -13.78
CA ALA A 138 -14.59 -13.42 -13.35
C ALA A 138 -15.83 -13.36 -12.45
N SER A 139 -16.86 -14.15 -12.76
CA SER A 139 -18.11 -14.20 -12.00
C SER A 139 -17.92 -14.85 -10.63
N VAL A 140 -17.12 -15.92 -10.55
CA VAL A 140 -16.78 -16.58 -9.28
C VAL A 140 -15.93 -15.66 -8.41
N TYR A 141 -14.93 -14.97 -8.99
CA TYR A 141 -14.13 -13.98 -8.28
C TYR A 141 -15.01 -12.91 -7.64
N ALA A 142 -15.87 -12.28 -8.43
CA ALA A 142 -16.76 -11.24 -7.93
C ALA A 142 -17.69 -11.74 -6.80
N ALA A 143 -18.21 -12.97 -6.91
CA ALA A 143 -19.07 -13.55 -5.89
C ALA A 143 -18.31 -13.88 -4.60
N LEU A 144 -17.08 -14.38 -4.69
CA LEU A 144 -16.25 -14.69 -3.53
C LEU A 144 -15.75 -13.42 -2.82
N VAL A 145 -15.36 -12.38 -3.57
CA VAL A 145 -15.00 -11.08 -2.99
C VAL A 145 -16.22 -10.49 -2.26
N ARG A 146 -17.39 -10.49 -2.89
CA ARG A 146 -18.63 -10.03 -2.26
C ARG A 146 -18.96 -10.81 -0.98
N TYR A 147 -18.76 -12.13 -0.97
CA TYR A 147 -18.91 -12.95 0.24
C TYR A 147 -17.98 -12.50 1.36
N LEU A 148 -16.70 -12.20 1.03
CA LEU A 148 -15.74 -11.70 2.02
C LEU A 148 -16.15 -10.35 2.60
N GLU A 149 -16.75 -9.47 1.78
CA GLU A 149 -17.28 -8.19 2.19
C GLU A 149 -18.50 -8.35 3.12
N GLU A 150 -19.51 -9.13 2.69
CA GLU A 150 -20.74 -9.35 3.44
C GLU A 150 -20.51 -10.05 4.80
N LYS A 151 -19.44 -10.86 4.88
CA LYS A 151 -19.02 -11.54 6.12
C LYS A 151 -17.96 -10.77 6.91
N GLU A 152 -17.64 -9.55 6.49
CA GLU A 152 -16.63 -8.66 7.11
C GLU A 152 -15.21 -9.26 7.21
N TYR A 153 -14.86 -10.25 6.36
CA TYR A 153 -13.49 -10.76 6.27
C TYR A 153 -12.55 -9.75 5.62
N ILE A 154 -13.07 -8.94 4.69
CA ILE A 154 -12.41 -7.76 4.11
C ILE A 154 -13.34 -6.58 4.32
N ARG A 155 -12.75 -5.43 4.66
CA ARG A 155 -13.51 -4.20 4.91
C ARG A 155 -13.06 -3.14 3.94
N TRP A 156 -14.02 -2.46 3.33
CA TRP A 156 -13.79 -1.31 2.46
C TRP A 156 -13.70 0.02 3.23
N GLN A 157 -13.84 -0.02 4.54
CA GLN A 157 -13.63 1.16 5.35
C GLN A 157 -12.15 1.50 5.36
N PRO A 158 -11.78 2.77 5.15
CA PRO A 158 -10.43 3.24 5.37
C PRO A 158 -9.93 2.80 6.75
N PHE A 159 -8.62 2.61 6.88
CA PHE A 159 -8.02 2.17 8.16
C PHE A 159 -8.45 3.06 9.33
N ASP A 160 -8.52 4.37 9.13
CA ASP A 160 -8.85 5.37 10.12
C ASP A 160 -10.31 5.29 10.61
N ALA A 161 -11.23 4.77 9.79
CA ALA A 161 -12.64 4.54 10.12
C ALA A 161 -12.91 3.15 10.72
N ALA A 162 -11.93 2.25 10.74
CA ALA A 162 -12.04 0.96 11.39
C ALA A 162 -11.96 1.12 12.92
N PHE A 163 -12.57 0.17 13.66
CA PHE A 163 -12.61 0.18 15.11
C PHE A 163 -11.64 -0.86 15.68
N ASP A 164 -10.71 -0.45 16.54
CA ASP A 164 -9.91 -1.37 17.34
C ASP A 164 -10.77 -1.93 18.47
N THR A 165 -10.89 -3.26 18.55
CA THR A 165 -11.72 -3.93 19.55
C THR A 165 -11.13 -3.91 20.96
N ASN A 166 -9.85 -3.55 21.09
CA ASN A 166 -9.11 -3.52 22.36
C ASN A 166 -8.96 -2.10 22.94
N ALA A 167 -9.30 -1.06 22.18
CA ALA A 167 -9.19 0.31 22.62
C ALA A 167 -10.40 0.74 23.44
N THR A 168 -10.16 1.50 24.51
CA THR A 168 -11.18 2.07 25.40
C THR A 168 -10.99 3.58 25.53
N LEU A 169 -11.96 4.29 26.11
CA LEU A 169 -11.83 5.71 26.39
C LEU A 169 -10.63 6.01 27.30
N ASP A 170 -10.26 5.09 28.18
CA ASP A 170 -9.09 5.23 29.08
C ASP A 170 -7.75 5.25 28.32
N ASP A 171 -7.69 4.74 27.10
CA ASP A 171 -6.50 4.81 26.25
C ASP A 171 -6.33 6.18 25.58
N LEU A 172 -7.37 7.05 25.63
CA LEU A 172 -7.36 8.40 25.10
C LEU A 172 -6.97 9.43 26.17
N ASP A 173 -6.41 10.54 25.72
CA ASP A 173 -5.93 11.65 26.54
C ASP A 173 -6.94 12.80 26.47
N GLU A 174 -7.62 13.05 27.60
CA GLU A 174 -8.65 14.10 27.69
C GLU A 174 -8.06 15.51 27.55
N GLU A 175 -6.83 15.73 27.99
CA GLU A 175 -6.16 17.02 27.87
C GLU A 175 -5.88 17.34 26.39
N LYS A 176 -5.37 16.37 25.62
CA LYS A 176 -5.17 16.53 24.18
C LYS A 176 -6.48 16.80 23.44
N MET A 177 -7.58 16.16 23.86
CA MET A 177 -8.91 16.40 23.30
C MET A 177 -9.42 17.81 23.60
N HIS A 178 -9.19 18.29 24.79
CA HIS A 178 -9.52 19.67 25.18
C HIS A 178 -8.70 20.69 24.38
N ASP A 179 -7.39 20.50 24.30
CA ASP A 179 -6.49 21.34 23.51
C ASP A 179 -6.88 21.39 22.04
N PHE A 180 -7.29 20.25 21.48
CA PHE A 180 -7.83 20.19 20.12
C PHE A 180 -9.05 21.11 19.96
N ILE A 181 -10.02 21.06 20.88
CA ILE A 181 -11.22 21.92 20.81
C ILE A 181 -10.81 23.40 20.84
N LEU A 182 -9.90 23.78 21.72
CA LEU A 182 -9.41 25.17 21.83
C LEU A 182 -8.74 25.63 20.54
N GLN A 183 -7.82 24.84 19.99
CA GLN A 183 -7.13 25.16 18.75
C GLN A 183 -8.09 25.21 17.56
N ALA A 184 -8.97 24.24 17.43
CA ALA A 184 -9.94 24.15 16.33
C ALA A 184 -10.93 25.34 16.35
N LYS A 185 -11.35 25.78 17.54
CA LYS A 185 -12.17 27.01 17.69
C LYS A 185 -11.40 28.26 17.28
N ALA A 186 -10.19 28.40 17.78
CA ALA A 186 -9.37 29.58 17.49
C ALA A 186 -9.01 29.70 16.00
N LYS A 187 -8.76 28.57 15.34
CA LYS A 187 -8.33 28.55 13.94
C LYS A 187 -9.51 28.64 12.96
N ARG A 188 -10.58 27.88 13.18
CA ARG A 188 -11.67 27.71 12.18
C ARG A 188 -13.09 27.75 12.76
N GLY A 189 -13.27 28.19 14.01
CA GLY A 189 -14.61 28.33 14.60
C GLY A 189 -15.31 26.99 14.84
N PHE A 190 -14.57 25.97 15.29
CA PHE A 190 -15.13 24.64 15.56
C PHE A 190 -16.39 24.73 16.45
N PRO A 191 -17.48 23.99 16.11
CA PRO A 191 -18.81 24.28 16.66
C PRO A 191 -19.02 23.81 18.11
N LEU A 192 -18.17 22.91 18.64
CA LEU A 192 -18.35 22.39 20.00
C LEU A 192 -17.90 23.38 21.07
N SER A 193 -18.57 23.32 22.22
CA SER A 193 -18.17 24.07 23.41
C SER A 193 -16.86 23.54 23.98
N GLU A 194 -16.05 24.39 24.55
CA GLU A 194 -14.79 24.04 25.23
C GLU A 194 -15.01 23.02 26.36
N ASN A 195 -16.15 23.10 27.03
CA ASN A 195 -16.54 22.18 28.11
C ASN A 195 -17.25 20.91 27.57
N SER A 196 -17.12 20.59 26.30
CA SER A 196 -17.71 19.35 25.76
C SER A 196 -16.98 18.12 26.28
N THR A 197 -17.74 17.06 26.61
CA THR A 197 -17.16 15.81 27.08
C THR A 197 -16.38 15.11 25.96
N PRO A 198 -15.37 14.28 26.30
CA PRO A 198 -14.62 13.46 25.34
C PRO A 198 -15.56 12.67 24.40
N ALA A 199 -16.57 12.00 24.95
CA ALA A 199 -17.54 11.24 24.17
C ALA A 199 -18.28 12.10 23.13
N LYS A 200 -18.68 13.33 23.50
CA LYS A 200 -19.34 14.26 22.59
C LYS A 200 -18.43 14.73 21.46
N LEU A 201 -17.14 14.97 21.75
CA LEU A 201 -16.15 15.30 20.74
C LEU A 201 -15.98 14.15 19.76
N LEU A 202 -15.75 12.92 20.26
CA LEU A 202 -15.53 11.75 19.45
C LEU A 202 -16.73 11.44 18.55
N THR A 203 -17.94 11.51 19.09
CA THR A 203 -19.18 11.33 18.30
C THR A 203 -19.32 12.41 17.22
N HIS A 204 -19.03 13.69 17.56
CA HIS A 204 -19.12 14.79 16.60
C HIS A 204 -18.13 14.62 15.41
N LEU A 205 -16.93 14.11 15.68
CA LEU A 205 -15.90 13.84 14.66
C LEU A 205 -16.07 12.46 14.00
N SER A 206 -17.12 11.70 14.32
CA SER A 206 -17.34 10.32 13.85
C SER A 206 -16.21 9.34 14.25
N LEU A 207 -15.54 9.62 15.36
CA LEU A 207 -14.43 8.83 15.92
C LEU A 207 -14.88 7.77 16.94
N MET A 208 -16.18 7.74 17.26
CA MET A 208 -16.81 6.76 18.12
C MET A 208 -18.20 6.43 17.59
N ASP A 209 -18.55 5.16 17.59
CA ASP A 209 -19.88 4.70 17.16
C ASP A 209 -20.91 4.72 18.30
N GLU A 210 -22.18 4.40 17.97
CA GLU A 210 -23.30 4.34 18.93
C GLU A 210 -23.12 3.29 20.03
N LYS A 211 -22.25 2.29 19.81
CA LYS A 211 -21.89 1.24 20.77
C LYS A 211 -20.72 1.63 21.67
N GLY A 212 -20.16 2.84 21.51
CA GLY A 212 -19.01 3.31 22.25
C GLY A 212 -17.68 2.72 21.77
N ARG A 213 -17.62 2.09 20.58
CA ARG A 213 -16.38 1.60 20.01
C ARG A 213 -15.59 2.76 19.42
N ILE A 214 -14.28 2.75 19.60
CA ILE A 214 -13.36 3.82 19.24
C ILE A 214 -12.70 3.52 17.90
N ALA A 215 -12.77 4.48 16.96
CA ALA A 215 -12.11 4.38 15.67
C ALA A 215 -10.58 4.47 15.80
N ASN A 216 -9.86 3.84 14.87
CA ASN A 216 -8.39 3.89 14.84
C ASN A 216 -7.85 5.33 14.77
N SER A 217 -8.55 6.21 14.06
CA SER A 217 -8.22 7.65 14.01
C SER A 217 -8.29 8.33 15.37
N ALA A 218 -9.22 7.96 16.25
CA ALA A 218 -9.27 8.54 17.60
C ALA A 218 -8.01 8.20 18.40
N ILE A 219 -7.51 6.97 18.27
CA ILE A 219 -6.26 6.55 18.90
C ILE A 219 -5.06 7.31 18.32
N LEU A 220 -5.02 7.49 17.00
CA LEU A 220 -3.95 8.23 16.33
C LEU A 220 -3.96 9.72 16.65
N LEU A 221 -5.14 10.34 16.89
CA LEU A 221 -5.30 11.76 17.18
C LEU A 221 -5.13 12.07 18.67
N PHE A 222 -5.69 11.24 19.54
CA PHE A 222 -5.85 11.56 20.96
C PHE A 222 -5.33 10.48 21.91
N GLY A 223 -4.73 9.39 21.40
CA GLY A 223 -4.22 8.32 22.25
C GLY A 223 -3.10 8.79 23.18
N LYS A 224 -3.08 8.28 24.42
CA LYS A 224 -1.96 8.43 25.35
C LYS A 224 -0.69 7.82 24.80
N ARG A 225 -0.81 6.66 24.13
CA ARG A 225 0.29 5.93 23.48
C ARG A 225 -0.21 5.23 22.22
N PRO A 226 -0.36 5.92 21.07
CA PRO A 226 -0.87 5.33 19.82
C PRO A 226 -0.07 4.12 19.35
N GLN A 227 1.26 4.12 19.55
CA GLN A 227 2.15 3.04 19.15
C GLN A 227 1.98 1.74 19.93
N LYS A 228 1.20 1.73 21.04
CA LYS A 228 0.74 0.50 21.70
C LYS A 228 -0.17 -0.32 20.78
N PHE A 229 -0.98 0.35 19.97
CA PHE A 229 -1.94 -0.24 19.04
C PHE A 229 -1.36 -0.35 17.63
N PHE A 230 -0.66 0.67 17.18
CA PHE A 230 -0.11 0.81 15.83
C PHE A 230 1.40 1.04 15.89
N ILE A 231 2.17 -0.05 16.06
CA ILE A 231 3.62 -0.02 16.34
C ILE A 231 4.39 0.81 15.30
N THR A 232 4.02 0.72 14.03
CA THR A 232 4.69 1.40 12.91
C THR A 232 4.19 2.83 12.66
N SER A 233 3.21 3.30 13.47
CA SER A 233 2.72 4.68 13.41
C SER A 233 3.73 5.62 14.05
N GLU A 234 4.84 5.86 13.33
CA GLU A 234 5.94 6.73 13.73
C GLU A 234 6.52 7.43 12.51
N VAL A 235 7.23 8.53 12.72
CA VAL A 235 8.01 9.22 11.69
C VAL A 235 9.49 9.06 12.02
N LYS A 236 10.28 8.52 11.08
CA LYS A 236 11.74 8.36 11.21
C LYS A 236 12.43 9.53 10.53
N CYS A 237 13.10 10.35 11.30
CA CYS A 237 13.85 11.50 10.82
C CYS A 237 15.34 11.17 10.82
N VAL A 238 16.01 11.36 9.68
CA VAL A 238 17.41 11.04 9.49
C VAL A 238 18.11 12.18 8.78
N GLN A 239 19.30 12.58 9.25
CA GLN A 239 20.19 13.49 8.54
C GLN A 239 21.38 12.71 7.99
N PHE A 240 21.85 13.08 6.81
CA PHE A 240 23.04 12.54 6.15
C PHE A 240 24.07 13.65 5.91
N PHE A 241 25.38 13.31 5.95
CA PHE A 241 26.45 14.26 5.64
C PHE A 241 26.52 14.59 4.14
N GLY A 242 26.23 13.60 3.31
CA GLY A 242 26.36 13.68 1.85
C GLY A 242 24.99 13.71 1.14
N ASN A 243 25.04 13.32 -0.13
CA ASN A 243 23.87 13.24 -1.01
C ASN A 243 23.31 11.82 -1.13
N VAL A 244 23.92 10.86 -0.43
CA VAL A 244 23.55 9.44 -0.44
C VAL A 244 23.31 8.93 0.98
N VAL A 245 22.59 7.81 1.06
CA VAL A 245 22.36 7.13 2.33
C VAL A 245 23.63 6.44 2.79
N GLU A 246 24.28 7.00 3.80
CA GLU A 246 25.58 6.51 4.31
C GLU A 246 25.68 6.66 5.83
N LYS A 247 26.52 5.85 6.46
CA LYS A 247 26.86 5.95 7.89
C LYS A 247 28.30 6.45 8.05
N PRO A 248 28.61 7.18 9.13
CA PRO A 248 27.77 7.47 10.30
C PRO A 248 26.69 8.53 10.02
N LEU A 249 25.58 8.46 10.77
CA LEU A 249 24.47 9.42 10.69
C LEU A 249 24.75 10.62 11.62
N PRO A 250 24.71 11.87 11.11
CA PRO A 250 24.81 13.07 11.96
C PRO A 250 23.70 13.20 12.99
N ALA A 251 22.47 12.84 12.58
CA ALA A 251 21.31 12.83 13.46
C ALA A 251 20.30 11.75 13.05
N TYR A 252 19.66 11.14 14.04
CA TYR A 252 18.58 10.18 13.88
C TYR A 252 17.57 10.35 15.01
N GLN A 253 16.30 10.47 14.68
CA GLN A 253 15.20 10.60 15.64
C GLN A 253 13.99 9.79 15.19
N ILE A 254 13.34 9.11 16.13
CA ILE A 254 12.04 8.49 15.91
C ILE A 254 10.99 9.35 16.62
N CYS A 255 10.12 9.98 15.83
CA CYS A 255 9.01 10.79 16.33
C CYS A 255 7.83 9.86 16.60
N ARG A 256 7.36 9.84 17.83
CA ARG A 256 6.24 9.04 18.34
C ARG A 256 5.24 9.92 19.08
N GLY A 257 4.05 9.40 19.29
CA GLY A 257 2.92 10.09 19.90
C GLY A 257 1.73 10.13 18.95
N THR A 258 0.89 11.12 19.09
CA THR A 258 -0.24 11.40 18.19
C THR A 258 0.24 11.91 16.84
N VAL A 259 -0.67 11.96 15.85
CA VAL A 259 -0.34 12.53 14.53
C VAL A 259 0.12 13.98 14.62
N PHE A 260 -0.45 14.78 15.52
CA PHE A 260 -0.04 16.17 15.76
C PHE A 260 1.40 16.24 16.28
N GLU A 261 1.68 15.47 17.34
CA GLU A 261 3.01 15.41 17.96
C GLU A 261 4.08 14.92 16.98
N MET A 262 3.77 13.92 16.15
CA MET A 262 4.69 13.40 15.13
C MET A 262 5.01 14.43 14.06
N ILE A 263 3.98 15.16 13.57
CA ILE A 263 4.15 16.23 12.57
C ILE A 263 5.03 17.34 13.13
N ASP A 264 4.73 17.82 14.34
CA ASP A 264 5.47 18.93 14.94
C ASP A 264 6.93 18.54 15.25
N GLN A 265 7.17 17.35 15.79
CA GLN A 265 8.52 16.84 16.06
C GLN A 265 9.34 16.67 14.77
N ALA A 266 8.73 16.11 13.71
CA ALA A 266 9.42 15.90 12.45
C ALA A 266 9.71 17.23 11.73
N THR A 267 8.78 18.19 11.80
CA THR A 267 8.99 19.54 11.27
C THR A 267 10.12 20.24 12.02
N ALA A 268 10.10 20.22 13.35
CA ALA A 268 11.16 20.79 14.18
C ALA A 268 12.52 20.14 13.86
N PHE A 269 12.58 18.80 13.72
CA PHE A 269 13.81 18.10 13.34
C PHE A 269 14.45 18.67 12.06
N VAL A 270 13.65 18.96 11.04
CA VAL A 270 14.14 19.54 9.78
C VAL A 270 14.54 21.00 9.98
N MET A 271 13.67 21.80 10.61
CA MET A 271 13.90 23.24 10.76
C MET A 271 15.09 23.58 11.64
N ASP A 272 15.43 22.73 12.61
CA ASP A 272 16.64 22.88 13.46
C ASP A 272 17.94 22.59 12.71
N ARG A 273 17.87 22.00 11.49
CA ARG A 273 19.03 21.49 10.73
C ARG A 273 19.19 22.09 9.34
N VAL A 274 18.22 22.90 8.88
CA VAL A 274 18.34 23.69 7.66
C VAL A 274 18.91 25.07 7.99
N ASP A 275 19.62 25.66 7.03
CA ASP A 275 20.26 26.96 7.23
C ASP A 275 19.23 28.06 7.50
N LEU A 276 19.51 28.88 8.51
CA LEU A 276 18.73 30.04 8.91
C LEU A 276 19.57 31.29 8.69
N ALA A 277 19.19 32.12 7.73
CA ALA A 277 19.74 33.45 7.57
C ALA A 277 19.00 34.45 8.45
N VAL A 278 19.74 35.16 9.29
CA VAL A 278 19.21 36.24 10.13
C VAL A 278 19.61 37.56 9.46
N GLY A 279 18.59 38.26 8.93
CA GLY A 279 18.80 39.58 8.29
C GLY A 279 19.25 40.67 9.28
N THR A 280 19.78 41.76 8.77
CA THR A 280 20.07 42.98 9.57
C THR A 280 18.77 43.75 9.83
N ARG A 281 18.67 44.40 10.99
CA ARG A 281 17.54 45.31 11.24
C ARG A 281 17.56 46.44 10.20
N ALA A 282 16.52 46.52 9.39
CA ALA A 282 16.31 47.67 8.55
C ALA A 282 15.87 48.85 9.45
N GLU A 283 16.32 50.08 9.13
CA GLU A 283 15.88 51.28 9.84
C GLU A 283 14.35 51.38 9.79
N GLY A 284 13.67 51.40 10.95
CA GLY A 284 12.22 51.48 11.07
C GLY A 284 11.51 50.22 11.59
N TYR A 285 12.16 49.08 11.74
CA TYR A 285 11.58 47.88 12.36
C TYR A 285 11.86 47.82 13.86
N THR A 286 10.82 47.83 14.67
CA THR A 286 10.95 47.93 16.13
C THR A 286 10.84 46.59 16.87
N ALA A 287 10.45 45.48 16.27
CA ALA A 287 10.08 44.28 17.01
C ALA A 287 10.75 42.96 16.59
N SER A 288 11.09 42.70 15.35
CA SER A 288 11.69 41.43 14.94
C SER A 288 12.71 41.57 13.83
N VAL A 289 13.79 40.76 13.85
CA VAL A 289 14.74 40.65 12.74
C VAL A 289 14.16 39.66 11.75
N PRO A 290 14.15 39.97 10.43
CA PRO A 290 13.70 39.00 9.45
C PRO A 290 14.59 37.75 9.50
N THR A 291 13.96 36.60 9.69
CA THR A 291 14.61 35.29 9.60
C THR A 291 14.20 34.62 8.29
N ASP A 292 15.16 34.13 7.55
CA ASP A 292 14.90 33.45 6.27
C ASP A 292 15.50 32.05 6.28
N TYR A 293 14.65 31.04 6.38
CA TYR A 293 15.07 29.64 6.30
C TYR A 293 15.40 29.27 4.85
N GLU A 294 16.40 28.43 4.67
CA GLU A 294 16.78 27.87 3.38
C GLU A 294 15.61 27.16 2.67
N LEU A 295 14.89 26.30 3.40
CA LEU A 295 13.65 25.68 2.95
C LEU A 295 12.45 26.43 3.52
N PRO A 296 11.34 26.63 2.76
CA PRO A 296 10.12 27.23 3.28
C PRO A 296 9.51 26.38 4.39
N PRO A 297 9.35 26.89 5.64
CA PRO A 297 8.81 26.11 6.75
C PRO A 297 7.44 25.50 6.46
N ASP A 298 6.56 26.27 5.80
CA ASP A 298 5.21 25.81 5.45
C ASP A 298 5.24 24.68 4.40
N ALA A 299 6.17 24.72 3.44
CA ALA A 299 6.33 23.63 2.46
C ALA A 299 6.86 22.34 3.12
N VAL A 300 7.80 22.46 4.06
CA VAL A 300 8.31 21.32 4.85
C VAL A 300 7.19 20.72 5.68
N LYS A 301 6.43 21.56 6.39
CA LYS A 301 5.30 21.13 7.22
C LYS A 301 4.24 20.45 6.37
N GLU A 302 3.84 21.05 5.25
CA GLU A 302 2.82 20.51 4.34
C GLU A 302 3.22 19.13 3.80
N ALA A 303 4.49 18.94 3.39
CA ALA A 303 4.98 17.65 2.93
C ALA A 303 4.90 16.56 4.01
N ILE A 304 5.25 16.90 5.27
CA ILE A 304 5.20 15.98 6.41
C ILE A 304 3.74 15.66 6.78
N VAL A 305 2.87 16.69 6.83
CA VAL A 305 1.44 16.52 7.12
C VAL A 305 0.80 15.61 6.08
N ASN A 306 1.06 15.85 4.79
CA ASN A 306 0.56 15.01 3.71
C ASN A 306 1.05 13.57 3.84
N ALA A 307 2.33 13.35 4.17
CA ALA A 307 2.86 12.02 4.38
C ALA A 307 2.18 11.28 5.54
N VAL A 308 1.89 11.96 6.65
CA VAL A 308 1.20 11.38 7.82
C VAL A 308 -0.29 11.16 7.51
N CYS A 309 -0.96 12.14 6.89
CA CYS A 309 -2.38 12.08 6.59
C CYS A 309 -2.73 11.00 5.54
N HIS A 310 -1.89 10.85 4.51
CA HIS A 310 -2.10 9.90 3.42
C HIS A 310 -1.35 8.57 3.57
N ARG A 311 -0.72 8.33 4.73
CA ARG A 311 -0.03 7.08 5.00
C ARG A 311 -0.98 5.89 4.92
N ASP A 312 -0.52 4.78 4.34
CA ASP A 312 -1.14 3.47 4.56
C ASP A 312 -0.77 2.94 5.94
N TYR A 313 -1.68 3.07 6.91
CA TYR A 313 -1.48 2.60 8.27
C TYR A 313 -1.55 1.08 8.43
N THR A 314 -1.91 0.35 7.37
CA THR A 314 -1.83 -1.13 7.33
C THR A 314 -0.43 -1.62 6.94
N SER A 315 0.40 -0.74 6.38
CA SER A 315 1.78 -1.03 6.02
C SER A 315 2.68 -1.17 7.24
N ASN A 316 3.66 -2.09 7.16
CA ASN A 316 4.74 -2.20 8.15
C ASN A 316 5.81 -1.09 7.99
N GLY A 317 5.78 -0.30 6.93
CA GLY A 317 6.66 0.86 6.71
C GLY A 317 6.26 2.04 7.60
N SER A 318 7.22 2.87 7.98
CA SER A 318 6.99 4.15 8.67
C SER A 318 7.25 5.31 7.71
N VAL A 319 6.64 6.48 7.95
CA VAL A 319 7.02 7.70 7.24
C VAL A 319 8.50 8.00 7.53
N GLN A 320 9.25 8.39 6.50
CA GLN A 320 10.66 8.74 6.63
C GLN A 320 10.91 10.17 6.13
N VAL A 321 11.59 10.95 6.95
CA VAL A 321 12.02 12.32 6.65
C VAL A 321 13.55 12.29 6.57
N MET A 322 14.10 12.39 5.37
CA MET A 322 15.52 12.23 5.11
C MET A 322 16.12 13.55 4.63
N LEU A 323 16.96 14.16 5.47
CA LEU A 323 17.65 15.41 5.18
C LEU A 323 19.08 15.12 4.67
N PHE A 324 19.25 15.30 3.39
CA PHE A 324 20.54 15.25 2.71
C PHE A 324 21.19 16.63 2.63
N ARG A 325 22.46 16.68 2.22
CA ARG A 325 23.16 17.95 2.03
C ARG A 325 22.51 18.82 0.95
N ASN A 326 21.98 18.22 -0.13
CA ASN A 326 21.42 18.94 -1.27
C ASN A 326 19.88 18.91 -1.36
N ARG A 327 19.19 18.13 -0.54
CA ARG A 327 17.72 17.97 -0.59
C ARG A 327 17.10 17.45 0.69
N LEU A 328 15.81 17.64 0.82
CA LEU A 328 14.95 16.94 1.77
C LEU A 328 14.07 15.96 1.02
N GLU A 329 13.99 14.72 1.48
CA GLU A 329 13.06 13.72 0.99
C GLU A 329 12.07 13.34 2.08
N VAL A 330 10.78 13.29 1.74
CA VAL A 330 9.72 12.78 2.61
C VAL A 330 9.10 11.57 1.93
N TRP A 331 9.27 10.39 2.55
CA TRP A 331 8.79 9.11 2.04
C TRP A 331 7.56 8.68 2.83
N ASN A 332 6.53 8.26 2.12
CA ASN A 332 5.27 7.82 2.68
C ASN A 332 4.94 6.41 2.18
N PRO A 333 4.84 5.40 3.06
CA PRO A 333 4.31 4.09 2.68
C PRO A 333 2.82 4.21 2.35
N GLY A 334 2.52 4.45 1.09
CA GLY A 334 1.18 4.65 0.56
C GLY A 334 1.23 4.90 -0.93
N GLN A 335 0.06 4.88 -1.56
CA GLN A 335 -0.09 5.12 -2.98
C GLN A 335 -1.06 6.26 -3.24
N LEU A 336 -0.91 6.92 -4.39
CA LEU A 336 -1.89 7.91 -4.84
C LEU A 336 -3.25 7.24 -5.04
N PRO A 337 -4.35 7.93 -4.70
CA PRO A 337 -5.70 7.46 -4.96
C PRO A 337 -5.92 7.14 -6.44
N TYR A 338 -6.78 6.16 -6.72
CA TYR A 338 -7.13 5.79 -8.08
C TYR A 338 -7.56 7.00 -8.92
N GLY A 339 -6.95 7.14 -10.11
CA GLY A 339 -7.21 8.25 -11.04
C GLY A 339 -6.38 9.52 -10.81
N LEU A 340 -5.59 9.58 -9.72
CA LEU A 340 -4.60 10.62 -9.49
C LEU A 340 -3.21 10.11 -9.90
N THR A 341 -2.50 10.89 -10.71
CA THR A 341 -1.14 10.57 -11.18
C THR A 341 -0.17 11.62 -10.67
N VAL A 342 1.12 11.30 -10.63
CA VAL A 342 2.18 12.24 -10.24
C VAL A 342 2.13 13.54 -11.03
N SER A 343 1.86 13.49 -12.33
CA SER A 343 1.71 14.68 -13.18
C SER A 343 0.54 15.58 -12.76
N LYS A 344 -0.57 14.97 -12.31
CA LYS A 344 -1.74 15.71 -11.84
C LYS A 344 -1.55 16.39 -10.48
N LEU A 345 -0.54 16.00 -9.70
CA LEU A 345 -0.21 16.69 -8.44
C LEU A 345 0.33 18.10 -8.64
N LEU A 346 0.82 18.41 -9.84
CA LEU A 346 1.33 19.74 -10.22
C LEU A 346 0.24 20.64 -10.79
N GLU A 347 -0.99 20.15 -10.89
CA GLU A 347 -2.17 20.85 -11.40
C GLU A 347 -3.27 20.87 -10.33
N PRO A 348 -4.24 21.79 -10.38
CA PRO A 348 -5.38 21.78 -9.47
C PRO A 348 -6.13 20.43 -9.51
N HIS A 349 -6.28 19.79 -8.38
CA HIS A 349 -6.94 18.48 -8.25
C HIS A 349 -7.81 18.42 -7.00
N LYS A 350 -8.72 17.44 -6.96
CA LYS A 350 -9.58 17.22 -5.79
C LYS A 350 -8.76 16.67 -4.62
N SER A 351 -9.03 17.14 -3.41
CA SER A 351 -8.54 16.52 -2.19
C SER A 351 -9.21 15.16 -1.98
N LEU A 352 -8.43 14.10 -2.00
CA LEU A 352 -8.88 12.72 -1.80
C LEU A 352 -8.02 12.07 -0.69
N PRO A 353 -8.29 12.37 0.58
CA PRO A 353 -7.49 11.83 1.68
C PRO A 353 -7.64 10.31 1.78
N ALA A 354 -6.52 9.60 1.94
CA ALA A 354 -6.51 8.17 2.23
C ALA A 354 -7.14 7.86 3.60
N ASN A 355 -7.03 8.81 4.54
CA ASN A 355 -7.56 8.72 5.90
C ASN A 355 -8.44 9.94 6.21
N PRO A 356 -9.73 9.94 5.78
CA PRO A 356 -10.63 11.09 5.92
C PRO A 356 -10.87 11.54 7.36
N LEU A 357 -10.91 10.59 8.32
CA LEU A 357 -11.12 10.88 9.73
C LEU A 357 -9.87 11.41 10.44
N LEU A 358 -8.68 11.30 9.82
CA LEU A 358 -7.49 12.05 10.23
C LEU A 358 -7.44 13.43 9.57
N ALA A 359 -7.82 13.52 8.30
CA ALA A 359 -7.78 14.77 7.55
C ALA A 359 -8.73 15.84 8.12
N ASP A 360 -9.91 15.44 8.62
CA ASP A 360 -10.89 16.39 9.16
C ASP A 360 -10.39 17.10 10.42
N PRO A 361 -9.89 16.44 11.48
CA PRO A 361 -9.29 17.10 12.63
C PRO A 361 -8.04 17.94 12.29
N LEU A 362 -7.19 17.47 11.38
CA LEU A 362 -6.05 18.25 10.89
C LEU A 362 -6.49 19.55 10.18
N PHE A 363 -7.60 19.53 9.46
CA PHE A 363 -8.20 20.72 8.88
C PHE A 363 -8.70 21.68 9.95
N TRP A 364 -9.45 21.21 10.93
CA TRP A 364 -9.97 22.08 12.01
C TRP A 364 -8.89 22.80 12.79
N THR A 365 -7.74 22.14 12.98
CA THR A 365 -6.59 22.72 13.70
C THR A 365 -5.64 23.51 12.79
N GLY A 366 -5.93 23.60 11.49
CA GLY A 366 -5.15 24.41 10.55
C GLY A 366 -3.83 23.76 10.10
N TYR A 367 -3.72 22.41 10.20
CA TYR A 367 -2.58 21.68 9.66
C TYR A 367 -2.71 21.46 8.14
N VAL A 368 -3.93 21.30 7.63
CA VAL A 368 -4.22 21.14 6.20
C VAL A 368 -5.36 22.04 5.74
N ASP A 369 -5.41 22.29 4.44
CA ASP A 369 -6.56 22.87 3.76
C ASP A 369 -7.31 21.82 2.94
N LYS A 370 -8.65 21.92 2.86
CA LYS A 370 -9.52 20.95 2.13
C LYS A 370 -9.70 21.29 0.65
N VAL A 371 -8.89 22.17 0.09
CA VAL A 371 -9.10 22.69 -1.28
C VAL A 371 -8.33 21.86 -2.32
N GLY A 372 -7.38 21.01 -1.90
CA GLY A 372 -6.55 20.21 -2.82
C GLY A 372 -5.38 21.00 -3.42
N THR A 373 -4.96 22.09 -2.80
CA THR A 373 -3.86 22.96 -3.25
C THR A 373 -2.52 22.64 -2.59
N GLY A 374 -2.46 21.75 -1.59
CA GLY A 374 -1.27 21.53 -0.76
C GLY A 374 0.00 21.20 -1.57
N THR A 375 -0.10 20.39 -2.62
CA THR A 375 1.05 20.09 -3.49
C THR A 375 1.44 21.29 -4.36
N GLU A 376 0.48 22.08 -4.83
CA GLU A 376 0.73 23.33 -5.58
C GLU A 376 1.35 24.38 -4.65
N ASP A 377 0.91 24.47 -3.40
CA ASP A 377 1.45 25.38 -2.39
C ASP A 377 2.92 25.06 -2.09
N ILE A 378 3.30 23.79 -1.95
CA ILE A 378 4.71 23.38 -1.84
C ILE A 378 5.53 23.87 -3.01
N VAL A 379 5.03 23.70 -4.25
CA VAL A 379 5.69 24.17 -5.48
C VAL A 379 5.85 25.68 -5.49
N ASN A 380 4.78 26.41 -5.17
CA ASN A 380 4.78 27.87 -5.19
C ASN A 380 5.70 28.47 -4.12
N LEU A 381 5.71 27.92 -2.92
CA LEU A 381 6.61 28.30 -1.81
C LEU A 381 8.07 28.08 -2.19
N CYS A 382 8.41 26.93 -2.78
CA CYS A 382 9.76 26.65 -3.23
C CYS A 382 10.19 27.58 -4.37
N LYS A 383 9.33 27.80 -5.36
CA LYS A 383 9.59 28.77 -6.46
C LYS A 383 9.78 30.19 -5.94
N GLY A 384 8.94 30.63 -4.98
CA GLY A 384 9.04 31.94 -4.35
C GLY A 384 10.37 32.18 -3.64
N LYS A 385 11.04 31.11 -3.18
CA LYS A 385 12.40 31.14 -2.61
C LYS A 385 13.52 30.95 -3.65
N GLY A 386 13.18 30.81 -4.93
CA GLY A 386 14.14 30.54 -6.01
C GLY A 386 14.77 29.15 -5.92
N LEU A 387 14.08 28.19 -5.28
CA LEU A 387 14.48 26.78 -5.23
C LEU A 387 14.00 26.06 -6.50
N LYS A 388 14.66 24.94 -6.81
CA LYS A 388 14.19 24.01 -7.86
C LYS A 388 12.78 23.52 -7.51
N VAL A 389 11.95 23.30 -8.52
CA VAL A 389 10.62 22.74 -8.36
C VAL A 389 10.71 21.38 -7.66
N PRO A 390 9.90 21.13 -6.61
CA PRO A 390 9.84 19.84 -5.96
C PRO A 390 9.47 18.71 -6.93
N GLU A 391 10.03 17.54 -6.68
CA GLU A 391 9.76 16.34 -7.48
C GLU A 391 8.89 15.38 -6.67
N TYR A 392 7.94 14.75 -7.35
CA TYR A 392 7.05 13.74 -6.79
C TYR A 392 7.30 12.41 -7.49
N HIS A 393 7.44 11.35 -6.73
CA HIS A 393 7.67 10.00 -7.26
C HIS A 393 6.69 9.02 -6.65
N GLN A 394 6.19 8.09 -7.45
CA GLN A 394 5.38 6.98 -7.02
C GLN A 394 5.97 5.70 -7.58
N GLU A 395 6.54 4.91 -6.70
CA GLU A 395 7.04 3.56 -6.96
C GLU A 395 6.29 2.59 -6.00
N GLU A 396 7.01 1.86 -5.15
CA GLU A 396 6.39 1.09 -4.05
C GLU A 396 5.83 2.05 -3.00
N ASP A 397 6.57 3.12 -2.68
CA ASP A 397 6.18 4.20 -1.77
C ASP A 397 6.00 5.51 -2.53
N PHE A 398 5.25 6.46 -1.95
CA PHE A 398 5.17 7.83 -2.45
C PHE A 398 6.28 8.69 -1.84
N ARG A 399 6.94 9.51 -2.66
CA ARG A 399 8.07 10.34 -2.23
C ARG A 399 7.98 11.76 -2.77
N VAL A 400 8.23 12.73 -1.88
CA VAL A 400 8.43 14.15 -2.23
C VAL A 400 9.90 14.51 -2.04
N VAL A 401 10.49 15.20 -3.04
CA VAL A 401 11.87 15.68 -3.01
C VAL A 401 11.88 17.19 -3.11
N MET A 402 12.39 17.88 -2.09
CA MET A 402 12.59 19.33 -2.07
C MET A 402 14.10 19.63 -2.11
N TRP A 403 14.54 20.37 -3.11
CA TRP A 403 15.94 20.71 -3.32
C TRP A 403 16.38 21.89 -2.47
N ARG A 404 17.59 21.81 -1.86
CA ARG A 404 18.19 22.86 -1.05
C ARG A 404 19.04 23.79 -1.91
N LYS A 405 19.28 25.06 -1.45
CA LYS A 405 20.20 25.99 -2.10
C LYS A 405 21.64 25.53 -1.94
N GLY A 406 22.44 25.59 -3.01
CA GLY A 406 23.89 25.35 -2.97
C GLY A 406 24.33 23.89 -2.82
N GLY A 407 23.41 22.94 -2.87
CA GLY A 407 23.77 21.54 -3.06
C GLY A 407 24.31 21.31 -4.48
N PRO A 408 25.30 20.41 -4.70
CA PRO A 408 25.70 20.06 -6.05
C PRO A 408 24.46 19.54 -6.80
N GLU A 409 24.30 19.97 -8.05
CA GLU A 409 23.26 19.40 -8.91
C GLU A 409 23.39 17.87 -8.91
N PRO A 410 22.26 17.14 -8.87
CA PRO A 410 22.35 15.71 -9.06
C PRO A 410 23.06 15.46 -10.39
N ILE A 411 24.08 14.63 -10.38
CA ILE A 411 24.63 14.11 -11.63
C ILE A 411 23.44 13.46 -12.32
N GLN A 412 23.00 14.02 -13.45
CA GLN A 412 21.98 13.40 -14.29
C GLN A 412 22.61 12.08 -14.76
N SER A 413 22.26 11.01 -14.07
CA SER A 413 22.50 9.67 -14.60
C SER A 413 21.54 9.52 -15.77
N ASP A 414 22.08 9.40 -16.97
CA ASP A 414 21.33 9.06 -18.17
C ASP A 414 20.49 7.80 -17.90
N PRO A 415 19.14 7.83 -18.05
CA PRO A 415 18.28 6.71 -17.63
C PRO A 415 18.44 5.43 -18.46
N GLU A 416 19.19 5.48 -19.57
CA GLU A 416 19.26 4.37 -20.52
C GLU A 416 20.27 3.26 -20.21
N VAL A 417 21.14 3.40 -19.21
CA VAL A 417 22.30 2.48 -19.10
C VAL A 417 22.18 1.39 -18.04
N ILE A 418 21.26 1.47 -17.03
CA ILE A 418 21.22 0.44 -15.95
C ILE A 418 19.80 0.06 -15.57
N GLN A 419 19.12 -0.70 -16.42
CA GLN A 419 18.00 -1.54 -16.02
C GLN A 419 18.42 -3.00 -16.21
N SER A 420 18.91 -3.66 -15.15
CA SER A 420 18.83 -5.13 -15.00
C SER A 420 19.80 -5.77 -14.00
N ASP A 421 19.98 -5.26 -12.79
CA ASP A 421 20.58 -6.13 -11.76
C ASP A 421 20.08 -5.75 -10.34
N PRO A 422 19.29 -6.60 -9.66
CA PRO A 422 18.70 -6.29 -8.35
C PRO A 422 19.69 -6.30 -7.17
N GLU A 423 20.94 -6.68 -7.37
CA GLU A 423 21.94 -6.86 -6.30
C GLU A 423 22.90 -5.68 -6.13
N LEU A 424 22.75 -4.58 -6.87
CA LEU A 424 23.71 -3.47 -6.86
C LEU A 424 23.24 -2.32 -5.94
N ASP A 425 23.90 -2.19 -4.81
CA ASP A 425 23.86 -1.01 -3.94
C ASP A 425 24.33 0.25 -4.70
N ARG A 426 23.62 1.40 -4.59
CA ARG A 426 23.86 2.64 -5.37
C ARG A 426 25.29 3.16 -5.27
N GLY A 427 25.97 3.04 -4.14
CA GLY A 427 27.37 3.41 -3.97
C GLY A 427 28.34 2.54 -4.78
N ASN A 428 27.98 1.31 -5.10
CA ASN A 428 28.71 0.45 -6.02
C ASN A 428 28.51 0.86 -7.49
N LEU A 429 27.35 1.45 -7.83
CA LEU A 429 27.01 1.85 -9.19
C LEU A 429 27.88 3.01 -9.69
N GLU A 430 28.07 4.06 -8.88
CA GLU A 430 28.92 5.22 -9.21
C GLU A 430 30.39 4.80 -9.42
N LEU A 431 30.87 3.90 -8.56
CA LEU A 431 32.21 3.35 -8.70
C LEU A 431 32.32 2.49 -9.96
N VAL A 432 31.33 1.67 -10.28
CA VAL A 432 31.30 0.83 -11.48
C VAL A 432 31.31 1.69 -12.75
N GLN A 433 30.50 2.75 -12.78
CA GLN A 433 30.49 3.69 -13.91
C GLN A 433 31.81 4.45 -14.05
N ALA A 434 32.36 4.96 -12.95
CA ALA A 434 33.64 5.67 -12.97
C ALA A 434 34.80 4.76 -13.41
N VAL A 435 34.81 3.50 -13.01
CA VAL A 435 35.75 2.48 -13.48
C VAL A 435 35.60 2.23 -14.98
N TYR A 436 34.37 2.13 -15.47
CA TYR A 436 34.06 1.93 -16.89
C TYR A 436 34.57 3.09 -17.76
N GLU A 437 34.29 4.33 -17.39
CA GLU A 437 34.73 5.52 -18.13
C GLU A 437 36.26 5.61 -18.18
N LEU A 438 36.94 5.37 -17.06
CA LEU A 438 38.43 5.39 -17.04
C LEU A 438 39.04 4.26 -17.88
N ILE A 439 38.40 3.10 -17.96
CA ILE A 439 38.84 2.01 -18.85
C ILE A 439 38.61 2.37 -20.33
N LYS A 440 37.47 3.04 -20.63
CA LYS A 440 37.15 3.53 -21.98
C LYS A 440 38.15 4.60 -22.47
N GLU A 441 38.60 5.48 -21.56
CA GLU A 441 39.64 6.49 -21.86
C GLU A 441 41.03 5.89 -22.01
N ASN A 442 41.36 4.85 -21.23
CA ASN A 442 42.66 4.23 -21.24
C ASN A 442 42.56 2.70 -21.08
N HIS A 443 42.60 1.99 -22.20
CA HIS A 443 42.49 0.54 -22.29
C HIS A 443 43.61 -0.24 -21.57
N SER A 444 44.72 0.40 -21.28
CA SER A 444 45.87 -0.20 -20.60
C SER A 444 45.94 0.14 -19.11
N ILE A 445 44.92 0.79 -18.54
CA ILE A 445 44.92 1.23 -17.15
C ILE A 445 44.92 0.05 -16.16
N SER A 446 45.82 0.11 -15.18
CA SER A 446 45.95 -0.92 -14.16
C SER A 446 44.95 -0.72 -13.03
N ARG A 447 44.64 -1.82 -12.27
CA ARG A 447 43.73 -1.75 -11.09
C ARG A 447 44.27 -0.78 -10.03
N ALA A 448 45.58 -0.76 -9.80
CA ALA A 448 46.19 0.17 -8.86
C ALA A 448 46.04 1.63 -9.31
N ALA A 449 46.18 1.90 -10.61
CA ALA A 449 46.00 3.25 -11.17
C ALA A 449 44.49 3.68 -11.10
N LEU A 450 43.53 2.77 -11.32
CA LEU A 450 42.12 3.02 -11.11
C LEU A 450 41.83 3.35 -9.66
N ALA A 451 42.36 2.57 -8.71
CA ALA A 451 42.17 2.80 -7.29
C ALA A 451 42.74 4.15 -6.83
N ALA A 452 43.90 4.53 -7.33
CA ALA A 452 44.53 5.83 -7.04
C ALA A 452 43.71 7.00 -7.62
N LYS A 453 43.23 6.91 -8.88
CA LYS A 453 42.42 7.96 -9.51
C LYS A 453 41.08 8.16 -8.88
N LEU A 454 40.44 7.09 -8.38
CA LEU A 454 39.12 7.12 -7.79
C LEU A 454 39.13 7.25 -6.26
N ALA A 455 40.34 7.46 -5.67
CA ALA A 455 40.54 7.57 -4.22
C ALA A 455 39.85 6.41 -3.44
N THR A 456 39.93 5.17 -3.96
CA THR A 456 39.28 3.99 -3.42
C THR A 456 40.26 2.82 -3.25
N SER A 457 39.81 1.70 -2.66
CA SER A 457 40.66 0.52 -2.50
C SER A 457 40.68 -0.35 -3.77
N GLU A 458 41.79 -1.04 -4.02
CA GLU A 458 41.89 -2.01 -5.14
C GLU A 458 40.84 -3.12 -5.03
N ARG A 459 40.40 -3.45 -3.80
CA ARG A 459 39.33 -4.44 -3.56
C ARG A 459 37.99 -3.97 -4.11
N GLN A 460 37.66 -2.67 -3.96
CA GLN A 460 36.42 -2.08 -4.49
C GLN A 460 36.50 -1.95 -6.00
N VAL A 461 37.64 -1.54 -6.56
CA VAL A 461 37.88 -1.54 -8.02
C VAL A 461 37.74 -2.94 -8.61
N ARG A 462 38.27 -3.97 -7.93
CA ARG A 462 38.11 -5.38 -8.37
C ARG A 462 36.66 -5.80 -8.44
N LYS A 463 35.87 -5.46 -7.44
CA LYS A 463 34.40 -5.75 -7.45
C LYS A 463 33.69 -5.03 -8.61
N ALA A 464 34.02 -3.76 -8.85
CA ALA A 464 33.46 -2.99 -9.95
C ALA A 464 33.84 -3.61 -11.32
N ILE A 465 35.09 -4.05 -11.49
CA ILE A 465 35.52 -4.75 -12.69
C ILE A 465 34.83 -6.10 -12.86
N ASP A 466 34.64 -6.86 -11.79
CA ASP A 466 33.97 -8.16 -11.84
C ASP A 466 32.48 -8.01 -12.28
N ILE A 467 31.82 -6.91 -11.93
CA ILE A 467 30.48 -6.55 -12.39
C ILE A 467 30.46 -6.19 -13.89
N LEU A 468 31.48 -5.47 -14.37
CA LEU A 468 31.58 -5.04 -15.77
C LEU A 468 32.07 -6.16 -16.69
N ARG A 469 32.76 -7.19 -16.15
CA ARG A 469 33.35 -8.27 -16.90
C ARG A 469 32.33 -9.05 -17.71
N ASP A 470 32.65 -9.32 -18.97
CA ASP A 470 31.85 -10.04 -19.97
C ASP A 470 30.51 -9.40 -20.32
N LYS A 471 30.13 -8.31 -19.63
CA LYS A 471 28.94 -7.50 -19.96
C LYS A 471 29.32 -6.26 -20.76
N ARG A 472 30.36 -5.54 -20.33
CA ARG A 472 30.79 -4.25 -20.90
C ARG A 472 32.27 -4.15 -21.15
N ILE A 473 33.09 -4.95 -20.47
CA ILE A 473 34.55 -4.98 -20.64
C ILE A 473 35.09 -6.42 -20.68
N ARG A 474 36.11 -6.65 -21.46
CA ARG A 474 36.82 -7.92 -21.55
C ARG A 474 38.31 -7.69 -21.52
N ARG A 475 39.09 -8.60 -20.96
CA ARG A 475 40.53 -8.52 -20.99
C ARG A 475 41.10 -9.39 -22.12
N LYS A 476 41.88 -8.79 -22.99
CA LYS A 476 42.52 -9.47 -24.12
C LYS A 476 44.00 -9.72 -23.77
N GLY A 477 44.45 -10.95 -23.68
CA GLY A 477 45.85 -11.27 -23.41
C GLY A 477 46.21 -11.68 -21.99
N GLY A 478 45.28 -12.19 -21.18
CA GLY A 478 45.50 -12.66 -19.80
C GLY A 478 45.64 -11.52 -18.77
N ASP A 479 46.27 -11.79 -17.61
CA ASP A 479 46.34 -10.84 -16.49
C ASP A 479 47.13 -9.54 -16.75
N SER A 480 47.96 -9.49 -17.77
CA SER A 480 48.73 -8.32 -18.21
C SER A 480 48.21 -7.68 -19.51
N GLY A 481 47.05 -8.13 -20.02
CA GLY A 481 46.47 -7.67 -21.27
C GLY A 481 45.71 -6.35 -21.18
N GLU A 482 45.31 -5.82 -22.34
CA GLU A 482 44.50 -4.61 -22.45
C GLU A 482 43.00 -4.88 -22.24
N TRP A 483 42.27 -3.84 -21.82
CA TRP A 483 40.81 -3.88 -21.70
C TRP A 483 40.17 -3.64 -23.07
N GLU A 484 39.25 -4.46 -23.46
CA GLU A 484 38.38 -4.28 -24.60
C GLU A 484 36.99 -3.88 -24.09
N VAL A 485 36.46 -2.77 -24.60
CA VAL A 485 35.10 -2.32 -24.30
C VAL A 485 34.16 -3.07 -25.27
N ILE A 486 33.12 -3.72 -24.73
CA ILE A 486 32.11 -4.43 -25.47
C ILE A 486 30.94 -3.47 -25.60
N GLU A 487 30.57 -3.07 -26.83
CA GLU A 487 29.38 -2.26 -27.14
C GLU A 487 28.05 -3.04 -27.02
#